data_e814f1867d379a52529f24df984f8a04
#
_entry.id   e814f1867d379a52529f24df984f8a04
#
_cell.length_a   1.000
_cell.length_b   1.000
_cell.length_c   1.000
_cell.angle_alpha   90.00
_cell.angle_beta   90.00
_cell.angle_gamma   90.00
#
_symmetry.space_group_name_H-M   'P 1'
#
loop_
_entity.id
_entity.type
_entity.pdbx_description
1 polymer ?
#
loop_
_entity_poly.entity_id
_entity_poly.type
_entity_poly.pdbx_seq_one_letter_code
_entity_poly.pdbx_strand_id
1 'polypeptide(L)'
;DGIQLGLDEAAKLLVKRVERKRLKPTAMAKALNAIRPTMSYGDFGHVDIVVEAVVENPKVKQAVLAEVEQHVGENTILASNTSTISINLLAKALKRPENFVGMHFFNPVHMMPLVEVIRGEHSSDEAVATTVAYAQKMGKNPIVVNDCPGFLVNRVLFPYFGGFAKLVSAGVDFVRIDKVMEKFGWPMGPAYLLDVVGIDTGHHGRDVMAEGFPDRMKDDQRSAIDALYEADRLGQKNGKGFYAHETDKRGKPKKVVDDAIAEILAPIVYEQREVSDEDIINWMMIPLCMETVRCLEDGIVETAAEADMGLIYGIGFPLFRGGALR
;
A
#
# COMPACT_ATOMS: atom_id res chain seq x y z
N ASP A 1 7.76 -16.37 -19.82
CA ASP A 1 8.26 -16.58 -18.45
C ASP A 1 7.44 -15.83 -17.39
N GLY A 2 7.03 -14.55 -17.59
CA GLY A 2 6.20 -13.80 -16.64
C GLY A 2 4.82 -14.40 -16.42
N ILE A 3 4.16 -14.91 -17.46
CA ILE A 3 2.87 -15.59 -17.37
C ILE A 3 2.98 -16.86 -16.52
N GLN A 4 4.03 -17.66 -16.74
CA GLN A 4 4.25 -18.88 -15.98
C GLN A 4 4.47 -18.58 -14.51
N LEU A 5 5.22 -17.52 -14.17
CA LEU A 5 5.41 -17.07 -12.81
C LEU A 5 4.08 -16.74 -12.12
N GLY A 6 3.17 -16.05 -12.82
CA GLY A 6 1.84 -15.72 -12.32
C GLY A 6 0.99 -16.97 -12.04
N LEU A 7 1.03 -17.96 -12.95
CA LEU A 7 0.32 -19.23 -12.76
C LEU A 7 0.89 -20.03 -11.59
N ASP A 8 2.22 -20.06 -11.44
CA ASP A 8 2.91 -20.75 -10.36
C ASP A 8 2.56 -20.13 -8.99
N GLU A 9 2.51 -18.79 -8.89
CA GLU A 9 2.09 -18.12 -7.66
C GLU A 9 0.62 -18.39 -7.33
N ALA A 10 -0.28 -18.38 -8.32
CA ALA A 10 -1.68 -18.76 -8.12
C ALA A 10 -1.80 -20.19 -7.60
N ALA A 11 -1.07 -21.14 -8.23
CA ALA A 11 -1.05 -22.53 -7.80
C ALA A 11 -0.52 -22.67 -6.37
N LYS A 12 0.60 -22.04 -6.04
CA LYS A 12 1.23 -22.05 -4.71
C LYS A 12 0.29 -21.57 -3.61
N LEU A 13 -0.46 -20.48 -3.86
CA LEU A 13 -1.45 -19.95 -2.91
C LEU A 13 -2.61 -20.93 -2.68
N LEU A 14 -3.10 -21.54 -3.75
CA LEU A 14 -4.21 -22.51 -3.68
C LEU A 14 -3.79 -23.83 -3.03
N VAL A 15 -2.58 -24.33 -3.33
CA VAL A 15 -2.00 -25.55 -2.72
C VAL A 15 -1.92 -25.39 -1.19
N LYS A 16 -1.42 -24.26 -0.69
CA LYS A 16 -1.37 -23.97 0.75
C LYS A 16 -2.76 -24.03 1.42
N ARG A 17 -3.82 -23.64 0.70
CA ARG A 17 -5.21 -23.72 1.22
C ARG A 17 -5.71 -25.16 1.24
N VAL A 18 -5.33 -25.99 0.26
CA VAL A 18 -5.64 -27.43 0.22
C VAL A 18 -4.95 -28.15 1.35
N GLU A 19 -3.63 -27.94 1.53
CA GLU A 19 -2.83 -28.53 2.63
C GLU A 19 -3.42 -28.20 4.01
N ARG A 20 -3.90 -26.95 4.18
CA ARG A 20 -4.59 -26.51 5.41
C ARG A 20 -6.05 -26.95 5.50
N LYS A 21 -6.52 -27.81 4.60
CA LYS A 21 -7.93 -28.32 4.53
C LYS A 21 -8.98 -27.19 4.41
N ARG A 22 -8.57 -26.03 3.87
CA ARG A 22 -9.46 -24.86 3.66
C ARG A 22 -10.02 -24.78 2.22
N LEU A 23 -9.55 -25.65 1.33
CA LEU A 23 -10.00 -25.76 -0.04
C LEU A 23 -9.97 -27.23 -0.48
N LYS A 24 -10.97 -27.69 -1.23
CA LYS A 24 -10.97 -29.03 -1.82
C LYS A 24 -10.07 -29.05 -3.07
N PRO A 25 -9.35 -30.17 -3.36
CA PRO A 25 -8.53 -30.28 -4.57
C PRO A 25 -9.30 -30.02 -5.87
N THR A 26 -10.55 -30.46 -5.96
CA THR A 26 -11.44 -30.21 -7.11
C THR A 26 -11.75 -28.71 -7.30
N ALA A 27 -11.93 -27.98 -6.20
CA ALA A 27 -12.15 -26.52 -6.26
C ALA A 27 -10.86 -25.77 -6.66
N MET A 28 -9.69 -26.24 -6.22
CA MET A 28 -8.39 -25.73 -6.68
C MET A 28 -8.25 -25.93 -8.19
N ALA A 29 -8.49 -27.15 -8.70
CA ALA A 29 -8.41 -27.43 -10.14
C ALA A 29 -9.38 -26.54 -10.95
N LYS A 30 -10.63 -26.35 -10.46
CA LYS A 30 -11.60 -25.46 -11.10
C LYS A 30 -11.10 -24.01 -11.14
N ALA A 31 -10.50 -23.51 -10.05
CA ALA A 31 -9.98 -22.14 -9.97
C ALA A 31 -8.81 -21.93 -10.94
N LEU A 32 -7.86 -22.87 -10.99
CA LEU A 32 -6.72 -22.80 -11.92
C LEU A 32 -7.17 -22.86 -13.38
N ASN A 33 -8.13 -23.72 -13.72
CA ASN A 33 -8.67 -23.82 -15.07
C ASN A 33 -9.48 -22.58 -15.50
N ALA A 34 -9.90 -21.73 -14.57
CA ALA A 34 -10.56 -20.47 -14.89
C ALA A 34 -9.58 -19.36 -15.30
N ILE A 35 -8.28 -19.54 -15.04
CA ILE A 35 -7.23 -18.61 -15.47
C ILE A 35 -6.81 -18.95 -16.89
N ARG A 36 -7.01 -18.03 -17.83
CA ARG A 36 -6.60 -18.17 -19.23
C ARG A 36 -5.43 -17.26 -19.52
N PRO A 37 -4.19 -17.79 -19.55
CA PRO A 37 -3.03 -17.00 -19.92
C PRO A 37 -3.07 -16.63 -21.41
N THR A 38 -2.70 -15.41 -21.75
CA THR A 38 -2.59 -14.95 -23.14
C THR A 38 -1.39 -14.02 -23.31
N MET A 39 -0.85 -14.01 -24.55
CA MET A 39 0.19 -13.09 -25.00
C MET A 39 -0.39 -12.00 -25.92
N SER A 40 -1.71 -11.96 -26.09
CA SER A 40 -2.37 -11.08 -27.04
C SER A 40 -3.51 -10.30 -26.38
N TYR A 41 -3.47 -8.97 -26.49
CA TYR A 41 -4.62 -8.14 -26.12
C TYR A 41 -5.84 -8.35 -27.01
N GLY A 42 -5.67 -8.95 -28.19
CA GLY A 42 -6.78 -9.34 -29.06
C GLY A 42 -7.80 -10.28 -28.41
N ASP A 43 -7.40 -10.99 -27.35
CA ASP A 43 -8.27 -11.86 -26.57
C ASP A 43 -9.18 -11.09 -25.59
N PHE A 44 -9.00 -9.77 -25.45
CA PHE A 44 -9.70 -8.93 -24.47
C PHE A 44 -11.04 -8.37 -24.99
N GLY A 45 -11.44 -8.66 -26.22
CA GLY A 45 -12.64 -8.07 -26.84
C GLY A 45 -13.96 -8.31 -26.09
N HIS A 46 -14.02 -9.27 -25.19
CA HIS A 46 -15.21 -9.66 -24.44
C HIS A 46 -15.09 -9.55 -22.93
N VAL A 47 -14.06 -8.87 -22.43
CA VAL A 47 -13.88 -8.69 -20.98
C VAL A 47 -14.68 -7.48 -20.48
N ASP A 48 -15.22 -7.59 -19.28
CA ASP A 48 -15.99 -6.51 -18.65
C ASP A 48 -15.09 -5.49 -17.97
N ILE A 49 -13.94 -5.93 -17.44
CA ILE A 49 -12.98 -5.11 -16.74
C ILE A 49 -11.55 -5.60 -16.98
N VAL A 50 -10.62 -4.67 -17.16
CA VAL A 50 -9.17 -4.93 -17.19
C VAL A 50 -8.52 -4.22 -16.02
N VAL A 51 -7.71 -4.95 -15.24
CA VAL A 51 -6.88 -4.37 -14.17
C VAL A 51 -5.42 -4.36 -14.62
N GLU A 52 -4.88 -3.17 -14.88
CA GLU A 52 -3.50 -2.95 -15.23
C GLU A 52 -2.64 -2.96 -13.95
N ALA A 53 -1.56 -3.74 -13.94
CA ALA A 53 -0.62 -3.86 -12.84
C ALA A 53 0.84 -4.00 -13.32
N VAL A 54 1.21 -3.24 -14.36
CA VAL A 54 2.60 -3.18 -14.86
C VAL A 54 3.48 -2.32 -13.94
N VAL A 55 4.76 -2.17 -14.28
CA VAL A 55 5.72 -1.37 -13.49
C VAL A 55 5.20 0.02 -13.17
N GLU A 56 5.54 0.53 -11.97
CA GLU A 56 5.08 1.83 -11.47
C GLU A 56 5.81 2.98 -12.16
N ASN A 57 5.49 3.17 -13.44
CA ASN A 57 6.03 4.22 -14.30
C ASN A 57 4.89 4.83 -15.13
N PRO A 58 4.65 6.15 -15.04
CA PRO A 58 3.52 6.80 -15.71
C PRO A 58 3.49 6.59 -17.22
N LYS A 59 4.64 6.70 -17.88
CA LYS A 59 4.74 6.55 -19.35
C LYS A 59 4.43 5.13 -19.80
N VAL A 60 4.92 4.13 -19.05
CA VAL A 60 4.67 2.71 -19.34
C VAL A 60 3.20 2.39 -19.14
N LYS A 61 2.60 2.82 -18.01
CA LYS A 61 1.17 2.61 -17.73
C LYS A 61 0.29 3.28 -18.76
N GLN A 62 0.57 4.52 -19.13
CA GLN A 62 -0.16 5.25 -20.18
C GLN A 62 -0.09 4.53 -21.52
N ALA A 63 1.08 4.05 -21.94
CA ALA A 63 1.24 3.32 -23.18
C ALA A 63 0.44 2.00 -23.19
N VAL A 64 0.53 1.22 -22.10
CA VAL A 64 -0.21 -0.04 -21.96
C VAL A 64 -1.72 0.19 -21.93
N LEU A 65 -2.20 1.17 -21.16
CA LEU A 65 -3.62 1.49 -21.07
C LEU A 65 -4.18 1.95 -22.42
N ALA A 66 -3.47 2.82 -23.15
CA ALA A 66 -3.87 3.29 -24.48
C ALA A 66 -3.88 2.17 -25.52
N GLU A 67 -2.97 1.19 -25.43
CA GLU A 67 -2.94 0.03 -26.30
C GLU A 67 -4.11 -0.91 -25.95
N VAL A 68 -4.30 -1.26 -24.69
CA VAL A 68 -5.39 -2.13 -24.24
C VAL A 68 -6.75 -1.56 -24.63
N GLU A 69 -6.97 -0.27 -24.49
CA GLU A 69 -8.21 0.41 -24.85
C GLU A 69 -8.66 0.12 -26.30
N GLN A 70 -7.72 -0.11 -27.22
CA GLN A 70 -8.01 -0.40 -28.63
C GLN A 70 -8.52 -1.83 -28.84
N HIS A 71 -8.31 -2.71 -27.88
CA HIS A 71 -8.63 -4.15 -27.96
C HIS A 71 -9.85 -4.57 -27.13
N VAL A 72 -10.41 -3.65 -26.35
CA VAL A 72 -11.55 -3.93 -25.47
C VAL A 72 -12.86 -3.32 -26.00
N GLY A 73 -13.98 -3.84 -25.51
CA GLY A 73 -15.31 -3.30 -25.84
C GLY A 73 -15.50 -1.86 -25.39
N GLU A 74 -16.46 -1.15 -25.97
CA GLU A 74 -16.75 0.26 -25.68
C GLU A 74 -17.12 0.51 -24.21
N ASN A 75 -17.76 -0.46 -23.57
CA ASN A 75 -18.20 -0.37 -22.17
C ASN A 75 -17.25 -1.08 -21.20
N THR A 76 -16.13 -1.61 -21.68
CA THR A 76 -15.13 -2.24 -20.81
C THR A 76 -14.49 -1.20 -19.89
N ILE A 77 -14.45 -1.51 -18.60
CA ILE A 77 -13.80 -0.67 -17.60
C ILE A 77 -12.32 -0.98 -17.58
N LEU A 78 -11.50 0.07 -17.61
CA LEU A 78 -10.08 -0.02 -17.36
C LEU A 78 -9.79 0.44 -15.94
N ALA A 79 -8.98 -0.31 -15.21
CA ALA A 79 -8.57 0.03 -13.86
C ALA A 79 -7.05 -0.07 -13.74
N SER A 80 -6.41 0.86 -13.04
CA SER A 80 -4.98 0.78 -12.74
C SER A 80 -4.74 0.46 -11.26
N ASN A 81 -3.88 -0.52 -11.00
CA ASN A 81 -3.41 -0.85 -9.64
C ASN A 81 -2.17 -0.02 -9.28
N THR A 82 -2.15 1.24 -9.63
CA THR A 82 -1.10 2.15 -9.15
C THR A 82 -1.27 2.45 -7.67
N SER A 83 -0.15 2.66 -6.95
CA SER A 83 -0.17 3.05 -5.53
C SER A 83 0.02 4.55 -5.32
N THR A 84 0.57 5.26 -6.31
CA THR A 84 0.96 6.68 -6.15
C THR A 84 0.71 7.55 -7.36
N ILE A 85 0.61 6.96 -8.56
CA ILE A 85 0.43 7.73 -9.80
C ILE A 85 -1.03 8.18 -9.90
N SER A 86 -1.23 9.48 -10.14
CA SER A 86 -2.56 10.08 -10.31
C SER A 86 -3.36 9.37 -11.42
N ILE A 87 -4.59 9.01 -11.11
CA ILE A 87 -5.56 8.46 -12.06
C ILE A 87 -5.88 9.49 -13.15
N ASN A 88 -5.98 10.77 -12.79
CA ASN A 88 -6.17 11.85 -13.75
C ASN A 88 -5.00 11.98 -14.74
N LEU A 89 -3.76 11.75 -14.27
CA LEU A 89 -2.60 11.73 -15.15
C LEU A 89 -2.65 10.56 -16.14
N LEU A 90 -3.00 9.37 -15.67
CA LEU A 90 -3.09 8.17 -16.53
C LEU A 90 -4.24 8.29 -17.54
N ALA A 91 -5.38 8.85 -17.14
CA ALA A 91 -6.56 9.06 -17.97
C ALA A 91 -6.29 9.91 -19.23
N LYS A 92 -5.28 10.79 -19.20
CA LYS A 92 -4.91 11.64 -20.37
C LYS A 92 -4.49 10.83 -21.60
N ALA A 93 -4.11 9.58 -21.45
CA ALA A 93 -3.74 8.71 -22.56
C ALA A 93 -4.94 7.97 -23.19
N LEU A 94 -6.11 8.05 -22.59
CA LEU A 94 -7.31 7.31 -22.97
C LEU A 94 -8.26 8.16 -23.83
N LYS A 95 -8.98 7.51 -24.72
CA LYS A 95 -10.06 8.09 -25.52
C LYS A 95 -11.40 8.07 -24.78
N ARG A 96 -11.56 7.14 -23.85
CA ARG A 96 -12.77 6.94 -23.04
C ARG A 96 -12.42 7.00 -21.55
N PRO A 97 -11.95 8.16 -21.05
CA PRO A 97 -11.53 8.30 -19.66
C PRO A 97 -12.69 8.13 -18.66
N GLU A 98 -13.95 8.22 -19.11
CA GLU A 98 -15.14 7.93 -18.31
C GLU A 98 -15.24 6.46 -17.85
N ASN A 99 -14.59 5.54 -18.58
CA ASN A 99 -14.51 4.11 -18.24
C ASN A 99 -13.21 3.76 -17.47
N PHE A 100 -12.52 4.73 -16.94
CA PHE A 100 -11.25 4.52 -16.26
C PHE A 100 -11.31 4.90 -14.78
N VAL A 101 -10.76 4.02 -13.93
CA VAL A 101 -10.69 4.20 -12.47
C VAL A 101 -9.36 3.67 -11.93
N GLY A 102 -9.00 4.04 -10.71
CA GLY A 102 -7.99 3.30 -9.95
C GLY A 102 -8.61 2.13 -9.20
N MET A 103 -7.86 1.05 -9.06
CA MET A 103 -8.23 -0.10 -8.23
C MET A 103 -7.01 -0.56 -7.45
N HIS A 104 -6.75 0.11 -6.33
CA HIS A 104 -5.54 -0.06 -5.52
C HIS A 104 -5.70 -1.20 -4.52
N PHE A 105 -4.87 -2.21 -4.66
CA PHE A 105 -4.77 -3.36 -3.77
C PHE A 105 -3.62 -3.18 -2.78
N PHE A 106 -3.77 -3.76 -1.60
CA PHE A 106 -2.74 -3.77 -0.57
C PHE A 106 -2.03 -5.12 -0.51
N ASN A 107 -0.72 -5.09 -0.34
CA ASN A 107 0.11 -6.30 -0.27
C ASN A 107 0.11 -6.90 1.15
N PRO A 108 -0.06 -8.23 1.32
CA PRO A 108 -0.29 -9.26 0.29
C PRO A 108 -1.77 -9.29 -0.17
N VAL A 109 -1.99 -9.17 -1.48
CA VAL A 109 -3.32 -8.99 -2.08
C VAL A 109 -4.34 -10.04 -1.63
N HIS A 110 -3.92 -11.31 -1.49
CA HIS A 110 -4.81 -12.40 -1.09
C HIS A 110 -5.22 -12.38 0.39
N MET A 111 -4.58 -11.55 1.21
CA MET A 111 -4.86 -11.42 2.66
C MET A 111 -5.51 -10.09 3.02
N MET A 112 -5.03 -9.00 2.42
CA MET A 112 -5.50 -7.66 2.75
C MET A 112 -6.94 -7.44 2.28
N PRO A 113 -7.85 -7.05 3.19
CA PRO A 113 -9.26 -6.95 2.87
C PRO A 113 -9.63 -5.69 2.09
N LEU A 114 -8.87 -4.60 2.20
CA LEU A 114 -9.18 -3.33 1.57
C LEU A 114 -8.88 -3.30 0.07
N VAL A 115 -9.73 -2.61 -0.67
CA VAL A 115 -9.45 -2.07 -2.01
C VAL A 115 -9.88 -0.61 -2.02
N GLU A 116 -8.99 0.31 -2.41
CA GLU A 116 -9.39 1.67 -2.75
C GLU A 116 -9.81 1.69 -4.22
N VAL A 117 -11.03 2.13 -4.48
CA VAL A 117 -11.53 2.45 -5.82
C VAL A 117 -11.36 3.95 -6.01
N ILE A 118 -10.41 4.34 -6.85
CA ILE A 118 -10.06 5.75 -7.02
C ILE A 118 -10.85 6.33 -8.18
N ARG A 119 -11.66 7.33 -7.86
CA ARG A 119 -12.41 8.13 -8.81
C ARG A 119 -11.52 9.21 -9.39
N GLY A 120 -11.23 9.16 -10.68
CA GLY A 120 -10.64 10.27 -11.41
C GLY A 120 -11.69 11.32 -11.78
N GLU A 121 -11.23 12.47 -12.25
CA GLU A 121 -12.09 13.61 -12.63
C GLU A 121 -13.12 13.24 -13.73
N HIS A 122 -12.76 12.33 -14.62
CA HIS A 122 -13.61 11.87 -15.72
C HIS A 122 -14.31 10.55 -15.47
N SER A 123 -13.99 9.84 -14.37
CA SER A 123 -14.57 8.52 -14.06
C SER A 123 -16.08 8.62 -13.91
N SER A 124 -16.83 7.81 -14.66
CA SER A 124 -18.28 7.74 -14.54
C SER A 124 -18.73 7.02 -13.27
N ASP A 125 -19.92 7.34 -12.79
CA ASP A 125 -20.53 6.64 -11.66
C ASP A 125 -20.68 5.14 -11.93
N GLU A 126 -20.99 4.77 -13.18
CA GLU A 126 -21.11 3.38 -13.60
C GLU A 126 -19.77 2.64 -13.50
N ALA A 127 -18.67 3.24 -13.94
CA ALA A 127 -17.33 2.64 -13.85
C ALA A 127 -16.93 2.43 -12.38
N VAL A 128 -17.17 3.43 -11.53
CA VAL A 128 -16.89 3.33 -10.09
C VAL A 128 -17.76 2.24 -9.44
N ALA A 129 -19.07 2.26 -9.66
CA ALA A 129 -20.00 1.30 -9.05
C ALA A 129 -19.72 -0.14 -9.50
N THR A 130 -19.40 -0.35 -10.78
CA THR A 130 -19.03 -1.67 -11.31
C THR A 130 -17.74 -2.19 -10.69
N THR A 131 -16.74 -1.32 -10.53
CA THR A 131 -15.45 -1.68 -9.89
C THR A 131 -15.65 -2.00 -8.39
N VAL A 132 -16.47 -1.23 -7.69
CA VAL A 132 -16.90 -1.54 -6.30
C VAL A 132 -17.55 -2.92 -6.21
N ALA A 133 -18.54 -3.19 -7.08
CA ALA A 133 -19.22 -4.48 -7.11
C ALA A 133 -18.25 -5.64 -7.43
N TYR A 134 -17.28 -5.42 -8.33
CA TYR A 134 -16.26 -6.41 -8.64
C TYR A 134 -15.35 -6.68 -7.43
N ALA A 135 -14.89 -5.64 -6.72
CA ALA A 135 -14.11 -5.80 -5.49
C ALA A 135 -14.89 -6.59 -4.42
N GLN A 136 -16.18 -6.29 -4.23
CA GLN A 136 -17.05 -7.04 -3.30
C GLN A 136 -17.19 -8.52 -3.69
N LYS A 137 -17.33 -8.83 -4.99
CA LYS A 137 -17.37 -10.23 -5.49
C LYS A 137 -16.09 -11.00 -5.21
N MET A 138 -14.94 -10.31 -5.14
CA MET A 138 -13.68 -10.90 -4.73
C MET A 138 -13.56 -11.08 -3.20
N GLY A 139 -14.57 -10.69 -2.44
CA GLY A 139 -14.55 -10.73 -0.95
C GLY A 139 -13.73 -9.61 -0.33
N LYS A 140 -13.52 -8.51 -1.04
CA LYS A 140 -12.85 -7.30 -0.53
C LYS A 140 -13.85 -6.33 0.08
N ASN A 141 -13.35 -5.41 0.90
CA ASN A 141 -14.06 -4.27 1.44
C ASN A 141 -13.62 -3.03 0.65
N PRO A 142 -14.31 -2.65 -0.43
CA PRO A 142 -13.96 -1.46 -1.18
C PRO A 142 -14.41 -0.19 -0.47
N ILE A 143 -13.59 0.86 -0.59
CA ILE A 143 -13.97 2.26 -0.33
C ILE A 143 -13.77 3.07 -1.60
N VAL A 144 -14.59 4.08 -1.83
CA VAL A 144 -14.41 5.01 -2.95
C VAL A 144 -13.64 6.23 -2.43
N VAL A 145 -12.58 6.59 -3.15
CA VAL A 145 -11.77 7.77 -2.82
C VAL A 145 -11.55 8.60 -4.08
N ASN A 146 -11.43 9.91 -3.92
CA ASN A 146 -11.05 10.79 -5.02
C ASN A 146 -9.53 10.77 -5.23
N ASP A 147 -9.11 11.07 -6.47
CA ASP A 147 -7.70 11.05 -6.86
C ASP A 147 -6.90 12.15 -6.15
N CYS A 148 -5.85 11.74 -5.48
CA CYS A 148 -4.81 12.62 -4.94
C CYS A 148 -3.50 11.83 -4.74
N PRO A 149 -2.35 12.49 -4.51
CA PRO A 149 -1.11 11.78 -4.20
C PRO A 149 -1.27 10.84 -3.00
N GLY A 150 -1.01 9.53 -3.21
CA GLY A 150 -1.14 8.49 -2.18
C GLY A 150 -2.56 8.10 -1.81
N PHE A 151 -3.58 8.62 -2.49
CA PHE A 151 -5.00 8.37 -2.22
C PHE A 151 -5.35 8.62 -0.74
N LEU A 152 -6.13 7.78 -0.08
CA LEU A 152 -6.41 7.94 1.34
C LEU A 152 -5.30 7.30 2.20
N VAL A 153 -5.08 6.01 2.00
CA VAL A 153 -4.32 5.20 2.97
C VAL A 153 -2.84 5.59 3.00
N ASN A 154 -2.19 5.70 1.83
CA ASN A 154 -0.79 6.11 1.79
C ASN A 154 -0.64 7.57 2.23
N ARG A 155 -1.52 8.48 1.80
CA ARG A 155 -1.51 9.88 2.23
C ARG A 155 -1.51 10.02 3.75
N VAL A 156 -2.33 9.22 4.44
CA VAL A 156 -2.44 9.25 5.91
C VAL A 156 -1.27 8.51 6.58
N LEU A 157 -0.72 7.48 5.94
CA LEU A 157 0.38 6.69 6.51
C LEU A 157 1.72 7.45 6.52
N PHE A 158 1.99 8.29 5.52
CA PHE A 158 3.28 8.98 5.43
C PHE A 158 3.54 9.97 6.58
N PRO A 159 2.59 10.79 7.07
CA PRO A 159 2.76 11.57 8.29
C PRO A 159 3.05 10.73 9.54
N TYR A 160 2.50 9.51 9.63
CA TYR A 160 2.84 8.56 10.68
C TYR A 160 4.32 8.15 10.60
N PHE A 161 4.84 7.82 9.42
CA PHE A 161 6.26 7.57 9.22
C PHE A 161 7.13 8.81 9.45
N GLY A 162 6.62 10.01 9.15
CA GLY A 162 7.27 11.27 9.49
C GLY A 162 7.43 11.44 11.01
N GLY A 163 6.41 11.12 11.79
CA GLY A 163 6.48 11.09 13.26
C GLY A 163 7.54 10.10 13.76
N PHE A 164 7.57 8.91 13.20
CA PHE A 164 8.59 7.91 13.50
C PHE A 164 10.01 8.41 13.19
N ALA A 165 10.24 8.96 12.00
CA ALA A 165 11.54 9.48 11.61
C ALA A 165 12.03 10.57 12.55
N LYS A 166 11.15 11.48 12.96
CA LYS A 166 11.45 12.54 13.94
C LYS A 166 11.82 11.99 15.32
N LEU A 167 11.10 10.96 15.80
CA LEU A 167 11.43 10.30 17.07
C LEU A 167 12.82 9.64 17.03
N VAL A 168 13.17 8.96 15.93
CA VAL A 168 14.52 8.38 15.76
C VAL A 168 15.57 9.48 15.70
N SER A 169 15.31 10.58 15.00
CA SER A 169 16.21 11.74 14.94
C SER A 169 16.36 12.46 16.29
N ALA A 170 15.38 12.34 17.19
CA ALA A 170 15.45 12.79 18.57
C ALA A 170 16.11 11.79 19.53
N GLY A 171 16.74 10.73 18.98
CA GLY A 171 17.50 9.74 19.78
C GLY A 171 16.63 8.67 20.46
N VAL A 172 15.34 8.57 20.12
CA VAL A 172 14.48 7.53 20.67
C VAL A 172 14.78 6.19 19.97
N ASP A 173 15.02 5.15 20.76
CA ASP A 173 15.26 3.80 20.24
C ASP A 173 14.06 3.29 19.45
N PHE A 174 14.29 2.91 18.18
CA PHE A 174 13.24 2.43 17.29
C PHE A 174 12.55 1.15 17.79
N VAL A 175 13.27 0.29 18.53
CA VAL A 175 12.71 -0.91 19.16
C VAL A 175 11.70 -0.53 20.24
N ARG A 176 12.01 0.53 21.00
CA ARG A 176 11.08 1.09 22.00
C ARG A 176 9.85 1.68 21.33
N ILE A 177 10.03 2.44 20.23
CA ILE A 177 8.91 3.01 19.47
C ILE A 177 7.99 1.89 18.98
N ASP A 178 8.54 0.83 18.37
CA ASP A 178 7.77 -0.34 17.93
C ASP A 178 6.95 -0.94 19.07
N LYS A 179 7.56 -1.19 20.21
CA LYS A 179 6.87 -1.77 21.38
C LYS A 179 5.75 -0.89 21.92
N VAL A 180 5.96 0.44 21.96
CA VAL A 180 4.94 1.38 22.43
C VAL A 180 3.74 1.37 21.49
N MET A 181 3.99 1.36 20.17
CA MET A 181 2.91 1.35 19.17
C MET A 181 2.19 -0.01 19.12
N GLU A 182 2.90 -1.12 19.28
CA GLU A 182 2.28 -2.45 19.43
C GLU A 182 1.39 -2.50 20.68
N LYS A 183 1.85 -1.93 21.81
CA LYS A 183 1.06 -1.82 23.05
C LYS A 183 -0.15 -0.88 22.87
N PHE A 184 -0.04 0.15 22.06
CA PHE A 184 -1.16 1.05 21.69
C PHE A 184 -2.25 0.27 20.95
N GLY A 185 -1.90 -0.81 20.24
CA GLY A 185 -2.82 -1.71 19.55
C GLY A 185 -2.50 -1.97 18.07
N TRP A 186 -1.43 -1.40 17.53
CA TRP A 186 -1.02 -1.70 16.15
C TRP A 186 -0.55 -3.16 16.02
N PRO A 187 -0.81 -3.83 14.88
CA PRO A 187 -0.39 -5.21 14.66
C PRO A 187 1.14 -5.36 14.57
N MET A 188 1.83 -4.26 14.26
CA MET A 188 3.29 -4.15 14.22
C MET A 188 3.72 -2.69 14.41
N GLY A 189 4.91 -2.48 14.94
CA GLY A 189 5.47 -1.15 15.10
C GLY A 189 5.96 -0.55 13.78
N PRO A 190 6.22 0.76 13.72
CA PRO A 190 6.55 1.49 12.48
C PRO A 190 7.85 1.04 11.82
N ALA A 191 8.89 0.71 12.60
CA ALA A 191 10.15 0.23 12.06
C ALA A 191 9.97 -1.13 11.36
N TYR A 192 9.26 -2.04 11.99
CA TYR A 192 8.95 -3.34 11.41
C TYR A 192 8.00 -3.23 10.21
N LEU A 193 7.04 -2.31 10.26
CA LEU A 193 6.16 -2.03 9.11
C LEU A 193 6.96 -1.55 7.89
N LEU A 194 7.91 -0.64 8.08
CA LEU A 194 8.80 -0.19 7.02
C LEU A 194 9.64 -1.33 6.42
N ASP A 195 10.11 -2.26 7.27
CA ASP A 195 10.83 -3.45 6.79
C ASP A 195 9.94 -4.38 5.97
N VAL A 196 8.65 -4.50 6.32
CA VAL A 196 7.67 -5.32 5.58
C VAL A 196 7.27 -4.69 4.25
N VAL A 197 7.01 -3.39 4.25
CA VAL A 197 6.64 -2.62 3.04
C VAL A 197 7.83 -2.50 2.09
N GLY A 198 9.00 -2.34 2.65
CA GLY A 198 10.27 -2.08 1.96
C GLY A 198 10.72 -0.63 2.15
N ILE A 199 11.95 -0.48 2.62
CA ILE A 199 12.58 0.84 2.88
C ILE A 199 12.64 1.68 1.60
N ASP A 200 12.97 1.07 0.46
CA ASP A 200 12.95 1.73 -0.85
C ASP A 200 11.55 2.22 -1.24
N THR A 201 10.51 1.43 -0.97
CA THR A 201 9.12 1.85 -1.19
C THR A 201 8.75 3.04 -0.30
N GLY A 202 9.16 3.01 0.98
CA GLY A 202 8.99 4.13 1.92
C GLY A 202 9.74 5.38 1.47
N HIS A 203 11.00 5.23 1.01
CA HIS A 203 11.83 6.32 0.52
C HIS A 203 11.21 7.01 -0.72
N HIS A 204 10.88 6.24 -1.77
CA HIS A 204 10.27 6.80 -2.98
C HIS A 204 8.86 7.37 -2.73
N GLY A 205 8.07 6.71 -1.89
CA GLY A 205 6.73 7.21 -1.56
C GLY A 205 6.79 8.54 -0.80
N ARG A 206 7.78 8.75 0.06
CA ARG A 206 8.00 10.04 0.72
C ARG A 206 8.21 11.17 -0.30
N ASP A 207 8.99 10.92 -1.36
CA ASP A 207 9.25 11.94 -2.37
C ASP A 207 7.96 12.32 -3.12
N VAL A 208 7.11 11.34 -3.44
CA VAL A 208 5.78 11.58 -4.04
C VAL A 208 4.90 12.41 -3.10
N MET A 209 4.91 12.10 -1.79
CA MET A 209 4.13 12.86 -0.80
C MET A 209 4.69 14.27 -0.60
N ALA A 210 6.01 14.43 -0.59
CA ALA A 210 6.67 15.73 -0.49
C ALA A 210 6.38 16.63 -1.70
N GLU A 211 6.29 16.05 -2.91
CA GLU A 211 5.88 16.77 -4.11
C GLU A 211 4.40 17.16 -4.07
N GLY A 212 3.53 16.24 -3.63
CA GLY A 212 2.09 16.46 -3.56
C GLY A 212 1.65 17.39 -2.44
N PHE A 213 2.37 17.40 -1.32
CA PHE A 213 2.05 18.16 -0.12
C PHE A 213 3.29 18.87 0.46
N PRO A 214 3.92 19.80 -0.30
CA PRO A 214 5.20 20.39 0.07
C PRO A 214 5.14 21.25 1.34
N ASP A 215 3.97 21.74 1.72
CA ASP A 215 3.72 22.56 2.89
C ASP A 215 3.85 21.79 4.22
N ARG A 216 3.73 20.45 4.20
CA ARG A 216 3.67 19.66 5.43
C ARG A 216 4.31 18.27 5.39
N MET A 217 4.57 17.72 4.21
CA MET A 217 5.19 16.39 4.05
C MET A 217 6.62 16.46 3.51
N LYS A 218 7.06 17.64 3.08
CA LYS A 218 8.45 17.86 2.70
C LYS A 218 9.28 18.06 3.96
N ASP A 219 10.34 17.27 4.08
CA ASP A 219 11.37 17.41 5.10
C ASP A 219 12.73 17.30 4.41
N ASP A 220 13.52 18.37 4.50
CA ASP A 220 14.86 18.42 3.89
C ASP A 220 15.94 17.75 4.79
N GLN A 221 15.58 17.33 6.00
CA GLN A 221 16.47 16.60 6.89
C GLN A 221 16.60 15.12 6.46
N ARG A 222 17.84 14.64 6.41
CA ARG A 222 18.13 13.22 6.19
C ARG A 222 17.55 12.38 7.34
N SER A 223 16.69 11.45 7.02
CA SER A 223 15.96 10.62 7.99
C SER A 223 16.57 9.22 8.14
N ALA A 224 16.04 8.45 9.09
CA ALA A 224 16.39 7.03 9.24
C ALA A 224 16.08 6.21 7.99
N ILE A 225 15.01 6.55 7.27
CA ILE A 225 14.64 5.87 6.02
C ILE A 225 15.71 6.11 4.95
N ASP A 226 16.21 7.35 4.83
CA ASP A 226 17.28 7.68 3.89
C ASP A 226 18.57 6.93 4.23
N ALA A 227 18.94 6.93 5.50
CA ALA A 227 20.15 6.26 5.97
C ALA A 227 20.12 4.74 5.68
N LEU A 228 18.98 4.10 5.87
CA LEU A 228 18.82 2.67 5.57
C LEU A 228 18.82 2.41 4.07
N TYR A 229 18.13 3.25 3.28
CA TYR A 229 18.10 3.13 1.83
C TYR A 229 19.51 3.23 1.22
N GLU A 230 20.29 4.23 1.62
CA GLU A 230 21.68 4.42 1.19
C GLU A 230 22.60 3.26 1.62
N ALA A 231 22.31 2.61 2.74
CA ALA A 231 23.03 1.45 3.26
C ALA A 231 22.56 0.12 2.62
N ASP A 232 21.74 0.15 1.58
CA ASP A 232 21.12 -1.04 0.93
C ASP A 232 20.42 -1.97 1.94
N ARG A 233 19.75 -1.38 2.94
CA ARG A 233 18.94 -2.10 3.91
C ARG A 233 17.48 -1.91 3.56
N LEU A 234 16.97 -2.80 2.68
CA LEU A 234 15.66 -2.65 2.05
C LEU A 234 14.53 -3.37 2.79
N GLY A 235 14.80 -3.91 3.97
CA GLY A 235 13.83 -4.64 4.77
C GLY A 235 13.80 -6.14 4.47
N GLN A 236 12.60 -6.73 4.54
CA GLN A 236 12.43 -8.17 4.35
C GLN A 236 12.88 -8.67 2.98
N LYS A 237 12.81 -7.84 1.94
CA LYS A 237 13.12 -8.23 0.57
C LYS A 237 14.59 -8.60 0.35
N ASN A 238 15.52 -8.00 1.11
CA ASN A 238 16.94 -8.37 1.08
C ASN A 238 17.48 -8.83 2.44
N GLY A 239 16.58 -9.06 3.41
CA GLY A 239 16.91 -9.64 4.71
C GLY A 239 17.41 -8.65 5.76
N LYS A 240 17.54 -7.36 5.44
CA LYS A 240 18.04 -6.32 6.34
C LYS A 240 17.26 -5.01 6.17
N GLY A 241 16.73 -4.48 7.24
CA GLY A 241 16.09 -3.19 7.33
C GLY A 241 16.46 -2.53 8.67
N PHE A 242 15.49 -2.04 9.42
CA PHE A 242 15.67 -1.71 10.82
C PHE A 242 16.06 -2.94 11.63
N TYR A 243 15.51 -4.08 11.26
CA TYR A 243 15.86 -5.39 11.81
C TYR A 243 16.61 -6.24 10.77
N ALA A 244 17.40 -7.20 11.26
CA ALA A 244 17.80 -8.34 10.45
C ALA A 244 16.65 -9.37 10.45
N HIS A 245 16.37 -9.92 9.27
CA HIS A 245 15.31 -10.89 9.04
C HIS A 245 15.90 -12.28 8.84
N GLU A 246 15.76 -13.10 9.85
CA GLU A 246 16.27 -14.45 9.90
C GLU A 246 15.13 -15.47 9.82
N THR A 247 15.50 -16.73 9.61
CA THR A 247 14.57 -17.84 9.72
C THR A 247 14.98 -18.69 10.92
N ASP A 248 14.06 -18.93 11.83
CA ASP A 248 14.32 -19.79 12.99
C ASP A 248 14.50 -21.27 12.57
N LYS A 249 14.94 -22.13 13.52
CA LYS A 249 15.16 -23.56 13.28
C LYS A 249 13.90 -24.31 12.80
N ARG A 250 12.72 -23.71 12.89
CA ARG A 250 11.43 -24.24 12.44
C ARG A 250 10.94 -23.64 11.13
N GLY A 251 11.80 -22.86 10.44
CA GLY A 251 11.45 -22.17 9.20
C GLY A 251 10.52 -20.97 9.38
N LYS A 252 10.37 -20.42 10.60
CA LYS A 252 9.53 -19.23 10.84
C LYS A 252 10.38 -17.95 10.74
N PRO A 253 9.83 -16.88 10.13
CA PRO A 253 10.48 -15.57 10.11
C PRO A 253 10.71 -15.06 11.54
N LYS A 254 11.91 -14.53 11.78
CA LYS A 254 12.31 -13.92 13.05
C LYS A 254 13.00 -12.59 12.75
N LYS A 255 12.57 -11.51 13.41
CA LYS A 255 13.27 -10.22 13.41
C LYS A 255 14.27 -10.16 14.57
N VAL A 256 15.47 -9.68 14.30
CA VAL A 256 16.56 -9.56 15.28
C VAL A 256 17.15 -8.15 15.17
N VAL A 257 17.49 -7.53 16.30
CA VAL A 257 18.25 -6.28 16.29
C VAL A 257 19.68 -6.59 15.85
N ASP A 258 20.16 -5.84 14.87
CA ASP A 258 21.50 -5.98 14.30
C ASP A 258 22.35 -4.81 14.83
N ASP A 259 23.49 -5.10 15.43
CA ASP A 259 24.35 -4.07 16.03
C ASP A 259 24.82 -3.02 15.01
N ALA A 260 24.93 -3.39 13.73
CA ALA A 260 25.32 -2.45 12.67
C ALA A 260 24.30 -1.31 12.48
N ILE A 261 23.05 -1.45 12.93
CA ILE A 261 22.02 -0.41 12.79
C ILE A 261 22.38 0.85 13.60
N ALA A 262 23.06 0.70 14.74
CA ALA A 262 23.44 1.82 15.58
C ALA A 262 24.41 2.78 14.87
N GLU A 263 25.38 2.23 14.13
CA GLU A 263 26.35 3.03 13.36
C GLU A 263 25.66 3.76 12.19
N ILE A 264 24.68 3.12 11.55
CA ILE A 264 23.94 3.71 10.42
C ILE A 264 23.03 4.85 10.90
N LEU A 265 22.38 4.69 12.07
CA LEU A 265 21.48 5.69 12.60
C LEU A 265 22.18 6.82 13.36
N ALA A 266 23.39 6.60 13.89
CA ALA A 266 24.12 7.63 14.65
C ALA A 266 24.21 8.99 13.93
N PRO A 267 24.51 9.08 12.62
CA PRO A 267 24.63 10.35 11.91
C PRO A 267 23.31 11.13 11.75
N ILE A 268 22.17 10.47 11.94
CA ILE A 268 20.84 11.10 11.79
C ILE A 268 20.18 11.42 13.14
N VAL A 269 20.85 11.14 14.23
CA VAL A 269 20.42 11.57 15.56
C VAL A 269 20.91 12.99 15.78
N TYR A 270 20.04 13.96 15.57
CA TYR A 270 20.40 15.39 15.67
C TYR A 270 20.18 15.96 17.06
N GLU A 271 19.44 15.25 17.89
CA GLU A 271 19.07 15.67 19.24
C GLU A 271 18.98 14.44 20.15
N GLN A 272 19.13 14.65 21.45
CA GLN A 272 18.88 13.62 22.46
C GLN A 272 17.78 14.13 23.38
N ARG A 273 16.59 13.55 23.27
CA ARG A 273 15.44 13.87 24.11
C ARG A 273 15.00 12.69 24.94
N GLU A 274 14.66 12.96 26.19
CA GLU A 274 13.83 12.05 26.96
C GLU A 274 12.38 12.23 26.49
N VAL A 275 11.80 11.18 25.90
CA VAL A 275 10.44 11.17 25.37
C VAL A 275 9.65 10.12 26.13
N SER A 276 8.49 10.49 26.68
CA SER A 276 7.59 9.54 27.35
C SER A 276 6.91 8.60 26.35
N ASP A 277 6.36 7.49 26.83
CA ASP A 277 5.56 6.60 25.97
C ASP A 277 4.31 7.29 25.42
N GLU A 278 3.72 8.21 26.19
CA GLU A 278 2.59 9.04 25.75
C GLU A 278 3.01 10.01 24.63
N ASP A 279 4.17 10.65 24.76
CA ASP A 279 4.67 11.52 23.71
C ASP A 279 5.02 10.75 22.43
N ILE A 280 5.58 9.53 22.56
CA ILE A 280 5.79 8.65 21.39
C ILE A 280 4.47 8.43 20.67
N ILE A 281 3.39 8.05 21.40
CA ILE A 281 2.08 7.86 20.81
C ILE A 281 1.58 9.15 20.13
N ASN A 282 1.72 10.29 20.80
CA ASN A 282 1.27 11.58 20.28
C ASN A 282 2.01 11.98 19.00
N TRP A 283 3.33 11.80 18.95
CA TRP A 283 4.13 12.11 17.77
C TRP A 283 3.79 11.22 16.57
N MET A 284 3.37 9.99 16.84
CA MET A 284 2.94 9.04 15.81
C MET A 284 1.49 9.31 15.35
N MET A 285 0.58 9.48 16.31
CA MET A 285 -0.86 9.45 16.03
C MET A 285 -1.43 10.80 15.63
N ILE A 286 -0.93 11.92 16.18
CA ILE A 286 -1.46 13.25 15.85
C ILE A 286 -1.30 13.58 14.36
N PRO A 287 -0.12 13.40 13.73
CA PRO A 287 0.02 13.65 12.30
C PRO A 287 -0.89 12.76 11.45
N LEU A 288 -1.05 11.49 11.82
CA LEU A 288 -1.95 10.55 11.16
C LEU A 288 -3.42 11.03 11.25
N CYS A 289 -3.89 11.34 12.45
CA CYS A 289 -5.26 11.80 12.67
C CYS A 289 -5.54 13.14 11.94
N MET A 290 -4.61 14.08 12.02
CA MET A 290 -4.72 15.37 11.33
C MET A 290 -4.81 15.21 9.82
N GLU A 291 -4.01 14.32 9.22
CA GLU A 291 -4.08 14.10 7.78
C GLU A 291 -5.37 13.34 7.38
N THR A 292 -5.89 12.48 8.27
CA THR A 292 -7.20 11.84 8.05
C THR A 292 -8.33 12.89 8.02
N VAL A 293 -8.29 13.87 8.92
CA VAL A 293 -9.24 15.01 8.90
C VAL A 293 -9.13 15.78 7.57
N ARG A 294 -7.89 16.09 7.12
CA ARG A 294 -7.68 16.77 5.84
C ARG A 294 -8.18 15.99 4.64
N CYS A 295 -8.06 14.65 4.65
CA CYS A 295 -8.65 13.83 3.60
C CYS A 295 -10.16 13.99 3.52
N LEU A 296 -10.84 14.14 4.66
CA LEU A 296 -12.27 14.40 4.70
C LEU A 296 -12.61 15.84 4.24
N GLU A 297 -11.85 16.84 4.71
CA GLU A 297 -12.01 18.25 4.32
C GLU A 297 -11.76 18.48 2.83
N ASP A 298 -10.76 17.81 2.27
CA ASP A 298 -10.42 17.86 0.84
C ASP A 298 -11.38 17.03 -0.03
N GLY A 299 -12.35 16.33 0.57
CA GLY A 299 -13.30 15.47 -0.14
C GLY A 299 -12.67 14.23 -0.77
N ILE A 300 -11.54 13.75 -0.22
CA ILE A 300 -10.92 12.50 -0.72
C ILE A 300 -11.80 11.30 -0.37
N VAL A 301 -12.46 11.33 0.79
CA VAL A 301 -13.52 10.40 1.19
C VAL A 301 -14.78 11.18 1.52
N GLU A 302 -15.93 10.55 1.32
CA GLU A 302 -17.21 11.20 1.55
C GLU A 302 -17.58 11.27 3.03
N THR A 303 -17.21 10.25 3.81
CA THR A 303 -17.59 10.11 5.21
C THR A 303 -16.43 9.73 6.13
N ALA A 304 -16.55 10.14 7.40
CA ALA A 304 -15.62 9.72 8.44
C ALA A 304 -15.56 8.19 8.61
N ALA A 305 -16.68 7.50 8.39
CA ALA A 305 -16.75 6.04 8.47
C ALA A 305 -15.92 5.35 7.37
N GLU A 306 -15.93 5.87 6.14
CA GLU A 306 -15.10 5.38 5.05
C GLU A 306 -13.61 5.62 5.33
N ALA A 307 -13.26 6.80 5.85
CA ALA A 307 -11.89 7.09 6.27
C ALA A 307 -11.42 6.08 7.32
N ASP A 308 -12.19 5.87 8.39
CA ASP A 308 -11.87 4.92 9.45
C ASP A 308 -11.79 3.46 8.92
N MET A 309 -12.70 3.06 8.03
CA MET A 309 -12.64 1.75 7.37
C MET A 309 -11.35 1.59 6.54
N GLY A 310 -10.96 2.62 5.80
CA GLY A 310 -9.73 2.64 5.03
C GLY A 310 -8.50 2.40 5.92
N LEU A 311 -8.42 3.05 7.06
CA LEU A 311 -7.31 2.87 8.00
C LEU A 311 -7.32 1.49 8.68
N ILE A 312 -8.50 1.03 9.13
CA ILE A 312 -8.64 -0.27 9.80
C ILE A 312 -8.24 -1.41 8.86
N TYR A 313 -8.78 -1.42 7.65
CA TYR A 313 -8.58 -2.51 6.70
C TYR A 313 -7.33 -2.36 5.83
N GLY A 314 -6.81 -1.14 5.65
CA GLY A 314 -5.63 -0.85 4.83
C GLY A 314 -4.31 -0.94 5.58
N ILE A 315 -4.24 -0.40 6.79
CA ILE A 315 -3.00 -0.35 7.57
C ILE A 315 -3.10 -1.03 8.95
N GLY A 316 -4.25 -1.63 9.27
CA GLY A 316 -4.43 -2.32 10.54
C GLY A 316 -4.58 -1.38 11.72
N PHE A 317 -5.18 -0.21 11.53
CA PHE A 317 -5.51 0.68 12.64
C PHE A 317 -6.28 -0.11 13.72
N PRO A 318 -5.97 0.08 15.02
CA PRO A 318 -6.56 -0.75 16.08
C PRO A 318 -8.08 -0.74 16.07
N LEU A 319 -8.70 -1.87 15.70
CA LEU A 319 -10.14 -2.01 15.50
C LEU A 319 -10.96 -1.59 16.73
N PHE A 320 -10.47 -1.93 17.93
CA PHE A 320 -11.16 -1.61 19.19
C PHE A 320 -11.19 -0.11 19.52
N ARG A 321 -10.39 0.70 18.82
CA ARG A 321 -10.42 2.17 18.92
C ARG A 321 -11.42 2.80 17.95
N GLY A 322 -11.89 2.05 16.94
CA GLY A 322 -12.95 2.46 16.02
C GLY A 322 -12.49 3.27 14.82
N GLY A 323 -11.28 3.82 14.83
CA GLY A 323 -10.72 4.64 13.76
C GLY A 323 -10.02 5.89 14.28
N ALA A 324 -9.53 6.72 13.38
CA ALA A 324 -8.82 7.97 13.68
C ALA A 324 -9.77 9.16 13.95
N LEU A 325 -11.00 9.07 13.44
CA LEU A 325 -12.01 10.13 13.53
C LEU A 325 -13.11 9.85 14.57
N ARG A 326 -13.06 8.70 15.22
CA ARG A 326 -14.04 8.29 16.23
C ARG A 326 -13.64 8.68 17.65
#